data_3ccd69484fa271783db0645da94070dd
#
_entry.id   3ccd69484fa271783db0645da94070dd
#
_cell.length_a   1.000
_cell.length_b   1.000
_cell.length_c   1.000
_cell.angle_alpha   90.00
_cell.angle_beta   90.00
_cell.angle_gamma   90.00
#
_symmetry.space_group_name_H-M   'P 1'
#
loop_
_entity.id
_entity.type
_entity.pdbx_description
1 polymer ?
#
loop_
_entity_poly.entity_id
_entity_poly.type
_entity_poly.pdbx_seq_one_letter_code
_entity_poly.pdbx_strand_id
1 'polypeptide(L)' 'MEDKLKSAREMFEELGYELVETNSAGVKLTMIEYYNFETTSTINFWTPINIDIDLQNSEHLTVKHIQAINKMIEELRWNE' A
#
# COMPACT_ATOMS: atom_id res chain seq x y z
N MET A 1 8.68 -0.32 -18.68
CA MET A 1 9.62 0.78 -18.49
C MET A 1 9.07 1.81 -17.53
N GLU A 2 7.91 2.33 -17.89
CA GLU A 2 7.32 3.35 -17.04
C GLU A 2 7.03 2.85 -15.65
N ASP A 3 6.74 1.57 -15.52
CA ASP A 3 6.39 1.03 -14.20
C ASP A 3 7.51 1.21 -13.20
N LYS A 4 8.74 1.21 -13.69
CA LYS A 4 9.87 1.39 -12.80
C LYS A 4 9.89 2.79 -12.18
N LEU A 5 9.27 3.75 -12.86
CA LEU A 5 9.30 5.13 -12.43
C LEU A 5 8.11 5.50 -11.56
N LYS A 6 7.16 4.59 -11.43
CA LYS A 6 5.98 4.87 -10.62
C LYS A 6 6.28 4.60 -9.16
N SER A 7 5.78 5.48 -8.31
CA SER A 7 5.83 5.25 -6.88
C SER A 7 4.76 4.23 -6.50
N ALA A 8 4.89 3.66 -5.32
CA ALA A 8 3.87 2.77 -4.81
C ALA A 8 2.54 3.48 -4.74
N ARG A 9 2.54 4.75 -4.33
CA ARG A 9 1.32 5.52 -4.22
C ARG A 9 0.61 5.61 -5.57
N GLU A 10 1.37 5.87 -6.63
CA GLU A 10 0.77 5.94 -7.96
C GLU A 10 0.19 4.61 -8.39
N MET A 11 0.88 3.52 -8.06
CA MET A 11 0.39 2.20 -8.40
C MET A 11 -0.90 1.88 -7.66
N PHE A 12 -0.97 2.25 -6.38
CA PHE A 12 -2.20 2.06 -5.62
C PHE A 12 -3.33 2.93 -6.16
N GLU A 13 -3.01 4.15 -6.58
CA GLU A 13 -4.04 5.03 -7.13
C GLU A 13 -4.64 4.45 -8.41
N GLU A 14 -3.83 3.77 -9.21
CA GLU A 14 -4.35 3.12 -10.41
C GLU A 14 -5.31 1.99 -10.08
N LEU A 15 -5.19 1.43 -8.89
CA LEU A 15 -6.09 0.38 -8.44
C LEU A 15 -7.32 0.92 -7.72
N GLY A 16 -7.42 2.23 -7.59
CA GLY A 16 -8.54 2.85 -6.92
C GLY A 16 -8.31 3.16 -5.45
N TYR A 17 -7.09 3.00 -4.99
CA TYR A 17 -6.76 3.26 -3.59
C TYR A 17 -6.16 4.64 -3.44
N GLU A 18 -6.41 5.25 -2.28
CA GLU A 18 -5.84 6.53 -1.94
C GLU A 18 -5.10 6.43 -0.61
N LEU A 19 -4.04 7.17 -0.50
CA LEU A 19 -3.30 7.26 0.76
C LEU A 19 -4.12 8.10 1.72
N VAL A 20 -4.57 7.50 2.81
CA VAL A 20 -5.44 8.19 3.75
C VAL A 20 -4.78 8.47 5.07
N GLU A 21 -3.69 7.77 5.38
CA GLU A 21 -3.04 8.03 6.65
C GLU A 21 -1.59 7.60 6.61
N THR A 22 -0.74 8.48 7.13
CA THR A 22 0.67 8.18 7.37
C THR A 22 0.99 8.66 8.76
N ASN A 23 1.43 7.74 9.60
CA ASN A 23 1.76 8.07 10.97
C ASN A 23 3.23 7.81 11.21
N SER A 24 4.00 8.87 11.24
CA SER A 24 5.44 8.78 11.47
C SER A 24 5.80 9.83 12.49
N ALA A 25 5.77 9.47 13.73
CA ALA A 25 5.89 10.44 14.82
C ALA A 25 7.33 10.69 15.23
N GLY A 26 8.21 10.79 14.25
CA GLY A 26 9.60 11.05 14.55
C GLY A 26 10.30 9.87 15.20
N VAL A 27 9.64 8.73 15.19
CA VAL A 27 10.20 7.50 15.73
C VAL A 27 10.16 6.47 14.63
N LYS A 28 10.52 5.25 14.96
CA LYS A 28 10.57 4.21 13.95
C LYS A 28 9.20 3.78 13.50
N LEU A 29 8.22 3.90 14.36
CA LEU A 29 6.89 3.40 14.07
C LEU A 29 6.22 4.24 13.00
N THR A 30 5.72 3.57 11.99
CA THR A 30 5.04 4.22 10.88
C THR A 30 3.86 3.36 10.49
N MET A 31 2.73 4.00 10.24
CA MET A 31 1.58 3.31 9.68
C MET A 31 1.15 4.05 8.44
N ILE A 32 1.01 3.31 7.36
CA ILE A 32 0.58 3.86 6.09
C ILE A 32 -0.65 3.11 5.66
N GLU A 33 -1.74 3.82 5.43
CA GLU A 33 -3.01 3.21 5.06
C GLU A 33 -3.44 3.66 3.68
N TYR A 34 -3.75 2.67 2.84
CA TYR A 34 -4.36 2.90 1.53
C TYR A 34 -5.79 2.40 1.59
N TYR A 35 -6.71 3.23 1.14
CA TYR A 35 -8.14 2.93 1.22
C TYR A 35 -8.80 3.07 -0.13
N ASN A 36 -9.64 2.09 -0.48
CA ASN A 36 -10.41 2.12 -1.71
C ASN A 36 -11.83 2.54 -1.37
N PHE A 37 -12.20 3.75 -1.77
CA PHE A 37 -13.51 4.30 -1.42
C PHE A 37 -14.64 3.62 -2.15
N GLU A 38 -14.37 2.93 -3.24
CA GLU A 38 -15.41 2.22 -3.98
C GLU A 38 -15.73 0.88 -3.35
N THR A 39 -14.71 0.14 -2.95
CA THR A 39 -14.91 -1.20 -2.40
C THR A 39 -14.82 -1.23 -0.89
N THR A 40 -14.37 -0.15 -0.28
CA THR A 40 -14.08 -0.04 1.15
C THR A 40 -12.98 -0.98 1.62
N SER A 41 -12.14 -1.40 0.68
CA SER A 41 -11.00 -2.25 1.01
C SER A 41 -9.87 -1.41 1.57
N THR A 42 -9.04 -2.01 2.42
CA THR A 42 -7.88 -1.33 2.98
C THR A 42 -6.64 -2.20 2.85
N ILE A 43 -5.50 -1.53 2.68
CA ILE A 43 -4.20 -2.19 2.71
C ILE A 43 -3.31 -1.32 3.57
N ASN A 44 -2.88 -1.86 4.71
CA ASN A 44 -2.12 -1.11 5.69
C ASN A 44 -0.73 -1.68 5.84
N PHE A 45 0.23 -0.78 5.98
CA PHE A 45 1.63 -1.15 6.21
C PHE A 45 2.03 -0.63 7.59
N TRP A 46 2.52 -1.52 8.42
CA TRP A 46 2.86 -1.22 9.80
C TRP A 46 4.32 -1.52 10.05
N THR A 47 4.93 -0.83 10.99
CA THR A 47 6.24 -1.22 11.48
C THR A 47 6.09 -1.85 12.86
N PRO A 48 6.86 -2.88 13.19
CA PRO A 48 7.76 -3.58 12.29
C PRO A 48 7.00 -4.32 11.21
N ILE A 49 7.67 -4.78 10.22
CA ILE A 49 7.25 -5.34 8.97
C ILE A 49 5.96 -6.15 9.05
N ASN A 50 4.83 -5.47 8.87
CA ASN A 50 3.51 -6.12 8.88
C ASN A 50 2.64 -5.46 7.83
N ILE A 51 1.85 -6.27 7.15
CA ILE A 51 0.92 -5.79 6.13
C ILE A 51 -0.42 -6.41 6.41
N ASP A 52 -1.44 -5.55 6.54
CA ASP A 52 -2.82 -6.01 6.71
C ASP A 52 -3.58 -5.72 5.44
N ILE A 53 -4.25 -6.73 4.92
CA ILE A 53 -5.03 -6.61 3.70
C ILE A 53 -6.47 -7.00 4.03
N ASP A 54 -7.40 -6.07 3.81
CA ASP A 54 -8.80 -6.31 4.08
C ASP A 54 -9.59 -5.93 2.84
N LEU A 55 -9.89 -6.92 2.00
CA LEU A 55 -10.61 -6.68 0.75
C LEU A 55 -12.08 -6.87 0.98
N GLN A 56 -12.88 -5.91 0.50
CA GLN A 56 -14.31 -5.87 0.71
C GLN A 56 -15.04 -5.79 -0.62
N ASN A 57 -16.32 -6.11 -0.59
CA ASN A 57 -17.21 -5.93 -1.74
C ASN A 57 -16.70 -6.64 -3.00
N SER A 58 -16.27 -7.89 -2.81
CA SER A 58 -15.87 -8.78 -3.91
C SER A 58 -14.61 -8.34 -4.62
N GLU A 59 -13.84 -7.44 -4.03
CA GLU A 59 -12.55 -7.10 -4.61
C GLU A 59 -11.61 -8.28 -4.47
N HIS A 60 -10.82 -8.52 -5.52
CA HIS A 60 -9.85 -9.62 -5.53
C HIS A 60 -8.45 -9.06 -5.45
N LEU A 61 -7.59 -9.82 -4.78
CA LEU A 61 -6.17 -9.50 -4.75
C LEU A 61 -5.56 -9.96 -6.07
N THR A 62 -5.16 -9.00 -6.89
CA THR A 62 -4.63 -9.30 -8.22
C THR A 62 -3.13 -9.12 -8.24
N VAL A 63 -2.52 -9.49 -9.38
CA VAL A 63 -1.10 -9.29 -9.57
C VAL A 63 -0.74 -7.81 -9.42
N LYS A 64 -1.61 -6.93 -9.90
CA LYS A 64 -1.33 -5.50 -9.78
C LYS A 64 -1.32 -5.04 -8.33
N HIS A 65 -2.18 -5.61 -7.50
CA HIS A 65 -2.13 -5.34 -6.05
C HIS A 65 -0.78 -5.78 -5.49
N ILE A 66 -0.36 -6.98 -5.87
CA ILE A 66 0.91 -7.51 -5.37
C ILE A 66 2.07 -6.64 -5.82
N GLN A 67 2.04 -6.17 -7.05
CA GLN A 67 3.10 -5.30 -7.54
C GLN A 67 3.16 -4.00 -6.76
N ALA A 68 2.00 -3.41 -6.46
CA ALA A 68 1.96 -2.17 -5.67
C ALA A 68 2.48 -2.42 -4.26
N ILE A 69 2.11 -3.54 -3.67
CA ILE A 69 2.57 -3.90 -2.33
C ILE A 69 4.09 -4.08 -2.34
N ASN A 70 4.60 -4.80 -3.32
CA ASN A 70 6.05 -5.00 -3.43
C ASN A 70 6.78 -3.67 -3.59
N LYS A 71 6.22 -2.77 -4.38
CA LYS A 71 6.84 -1.47 -4.56
C LYS A 71 6.87 -0.70 -3.24
N MET A 72 5.81 -0.80 -2.46
CA MET A 72 5.77 -0.15 -1.15
C MET A 72 6.83 -0.72 -0.23
N ILE A 73 7.00 -2.04 -0.26
CA ILE A 73 8.01 -2.69 0.55
C ILE A 73 9.40 -2.17 0.16
N GLU A 74 9.64 -2.00 -1.13
CA GLU A 74 10.91 -1.45 -1.58
C GLU A 74 11.11 -0.03 -1.08
N GLU A 75 10.07 0.79 -1.16
CA GLU A 75 10.18 2.18 -0.73
C GLU A 75 10.39 2.29 0.77
N LEU A 76 9.83 1.36 1.53
CA LEU A 76 10.03 1.32 2.97
C LEU A 76 11.35 0.65 3.34
N ARG A 77 11.99 0.01 2.38
CA ARG A 77 13.26 -0.66 2.57
C ARG A 77 13.16 -1.82 3.55
N TRP A 78 11.99 -2.45 3.56
CA TRP A 78 11.76 -3.56 4.49
C TRP A 78 12.51 -4.82 4.08
N ASN A 79 12.90 -4.93 2.82
CA ASN A 79 13.57 -6.13 2.35
C ASN A 79 15.10 -6.00 2.39
N GLU A 80 15.61 -5.02 3.07
CA GLU A 80 17.06 -4.84 3.22
C GLU A 80 17.60 -5.45 4.48
#